data_365e5330bd245f8b99cc5f455a2d7160
#
_entry.id   365e5330bd245f8b99cc5f455a2d7160
#
_cell.length_a   1.000
_cell.length_b   1.000
_cell.length_c   1.000
_cell.angle_alpha   90.00
_cell.angle_beta   90.00
_cell.angle_gamma   90.00
#
_symmetry.space_group_name_H-M   'P 1'
#
loop_
_entity.id
_entity.type
_entity.pdbx_description
1 polymer ?
#
loop_
_entity_poly.entity_id
_entity_poly.type
_entity_poly.pdbx_seq_one_letter_code
_entity_poly.pdbx_strand_id
1 'polypeptide(L)'
;MFSANFLRVDVLLFLCFFGIFLVWPEIDYAVSEIVFDPQTGFFFSEFLLVKFLYELFAVIQWPVLLVLLYVIWGAWRKGNLGLRTKPVFLLVCLFFGPGLLVNEIIKKTSGRERPKDTVMFFGEREATNFLDFSGTCSSNCSFVSGHAAMGFWFISLFWVYRKRWVFLVGLLIGSAVGAGRILQGSHYLSDVIFAFWAVYLICSLSWHFLMRGSDPKPNR
;
A
#
# COMPACT_ATOMS: atom_id res chain seq x y z
N MET A 1 7.40 -1.94 23.55
CA MET A 1 6.08 -1.84 24.19
C MET A 1 5.28 -0.75 23.47
N PHE A 2 4.48 -1.12 22.47
CA PHE A 2 3.49 -0.19 21.93
C PHE A 2 2.40 -0.08 22.97
N SER A 3 2.26 1.10 23.58
CA SER A 3 1.24 1.35 24.59
C SER A 3 -0.15 1.25 23.96
N ALA A 4 -1.17 0.91 24.76
CA ALA A 4 -2.57 0.93 24.34
C ALA A 4 -2.99 2.30 23.73
N ASN A 5 -2.23 3.35 24.01
CA ASN A 5 -2.44 4.69 23.47
C ASN A 5 -2.01 4.83 22.00
N PHE A 6 -1.03 4.04 21.53
CA PHE A 6 -0.59 4.09 20.13
C PHE A 6 -1.66 3.52 19.18
N LEU A 7 -2.27 2.39 19.54
CA LEU A 7 -3.41 1.82 18.81
C LEU A 7 -4.61 2.77 18.72
N ARG A 8 -4.82 3.63 19.73
CA ARG A 8 -5.89 4.63 19.68
C ARG A 8 -5.61 5.76 18.68
N VAL A 9 -4.36 6.21 18.61
CA VAL A 9 -3.96 7.28 17.65
C VAL A 9 -4.05 6.76 16.21
N ASP A 10 -3.58 5.55 15.94
CA ASP A 10 -3.66 4.95 14.60
C ASP A 10 -5.10 4.78 14.13
N VAL A 11 -5.97 4.27 15.01
CA VAL A 11 -7.40 4.12 14.71
C VAL A 11 -8.05 5.48 14.47
N LEU A 12 -7.73 6.48 15.29
CA LEU A 12 -8.28 7.82 15.10
C LEU A 12 -7.82 8.44 13.78
N LEU A 13 -6.55 8.29 13.42
CA LEU A 13 -6.03 8.77 12.14
C LEU A 13 -6.70 8.04 10.96
N PHE A 14 -6.84 6.72 11.03
CA PHE A 14 -7.57 5.95 10.01
C PHE A 14 -9.01 6.47 9.84
N LEU A 15 -9.73 6.60 10.96
CA LEU A 15 -11.12 7.11 10.94
C LEU A 15 -11.21 8.54 10.43
N CYS A 16 -10.20 9.38 10.72
CA CYS A 16 -10.10 10.74 10.19
C CYS A 16 -9.99 10.74 8.66
N PHE A 17 -9.03 9.99 8.10
CA PHE A 17 -8.88 9.86 6.64
C PHE A 17 -10.13 9.23 6.01
N PHE A 18 -10.69 8.20 6.63
CA PHE A 18 -11.91 7.57 6.15
C PHE A 18 -13.07 8.56 6.11
N GLY A 19 -13.27 9.33 7.19
CA GLY A 19 -14.30 10.36 7.27
C GLY A 19 -14.09 11.50 6.27
N ILE A 20 -12.84 11.94 6.03
CA ILE A 20 -12.53 12.97 5.03
C ILE A 20 -13.02 12.52 3.64
N PHE A 21 -12.63 11.35 3.17
CA PHE A 21 -13.03 10.89 1.84
C PHE A 21 -14.50 10.45 1.74
N LEU A 22 -15.13 10.13 2.89
CA LEU A 22 -16.56 9.87 2.93
C LEU A 22 -17.38 11.16 2.75
N VAL A 23 -16.94 12.26 3.39
CA VAL A 23 -17.65 13.54 3.39
C VAL A 23 -17.31 14.38 2.15
N TRP A 24 -16.06 14.30 1.70
CA TRP A 24 -15.53 15.07 0.56
C TRP A 24 -14.86 14.14 -0.48
N PRO A 25 -15.63 13.29 -1.16
CA PRO A 25 -15.09 12.41 -2.21
C PRO A 25 -14.50 13.19 -3.40
N GLU A 26 -14.91 14.45 -3.58
CA GLU A 26 -14.44 15.36 -4.63
C GLU A 26 -12.93 15.64 -4.52
N ILE A 27 -12.30 15.43 -3.37
CA ILE A 27 -10.84 15.53 -3.22
C ILE A 27 -10.10 14.65 -4.22
N ASP A 28 -10.60 13.45 -4.49
CA ASP A 28 -10.01 12.53 -5.46
C ASP A 28 -10.01 13.11 -6.88
N TYR A 29 -11.11 13.72 -7.26
CA TYR A 29 -11.26 14.33 -8.58
C TYR A 29 -10.41 15.58 -8.70
N ALA A 30 -10.45 16.48 -7.69
CA ALA A 30 -9.67 17.70 -7.65
C ALA A 30 -8.16 17.43 -7.74
N VAL A 31 -7.65 16.40 -7.05
CA VAL A 31 -6.23 16.00 -7.16
C VAL A 31 -5.90 15.45 -8.55
N SER A 32 -6.80 14.71 -9.15
CA SER A 32 -6.61 14.19 -10.52
C SER A 32 -6.63 15.31 -11.56
N GLU A 33 -7.48 16.32 -11.39
CA GLU A 33 -7.56 17.50 -12.26
C GLU A 33 -6.26 18.34 -12.25
N ILE A 34 -5.57 18.46 -11.10
CA ILE A 34 -4.29 19.20 -11.01
C ILE A 34 -3.22 18.62 -11.95
N VAL A 35 -3.28 17.31 -12.22
CA VAL A 35 -2.27 16.60 -13.01
C VAL A 35 -2.76 16.22 -14.40
N PHE A 36 -3.96 16.63 -14.76
CA PHE A 36 -4.59 16.39 -16.05
C PHE A 36 -4.58 17.65 -16.93
N ASP A 37 -4.20 17.51 -18.16
CA ASP A 37 -4.26 18.57 -19.18
C ASP A 37 -5.26 18.16 -20.28
N PRO A 38 -6.26 19.00 -20.59
CA PRO A 38 -7.27 18.65 -21.61
C PRO A 38 -6.71 18.39 -23.01
N GLN A 39 -5.50 18.89 -23.32
CA GLN A 39 -4.88 18.71 -24.66
C GLN A 39 -3.97 17.49 -24.70
N THR A 40 -3.27 17.17 -23.60
CA THR A 40 -2.24 16.14 -23.54
C THR A 40 -2.58 14.97 -22.62
N GLY A 41 -3.69 15.07 -21.87
CA GLY A 41 -4.11 14.05 -20.89
C GLY A 41 -3.22 14.06 -19.64
N PHE A 42 -2.96 12.90 -19.09
CA PHE A 42 -2.05 12.71 -17.96
C PHE A 42 -0.59 12.72 -18.44
N PHE A 43 -0.09 13.87 -18.87
CA PHE A 43 1.20 14.03 -19.57
C PHE A 43 2.42 13.62 -18.74
N PHE A 44 2.34 13.68 -17.39
CA PHE A 44 3.40 13.22 -16.51
C PHE A 44 3.66 11.71 -16.61
N SER A 45 2.74 10.94 -17.21
CA SER A 45 2.93 9.50 -17.46
C SER A 45 4.19 9.19 -18.24
N GLU A 46 4.63 10.12 -19.11
CA GLU A 46 5.77 9.97 -20.00
C GLU A 46 7.12 10.25 -19.31
N PHE A 47 7.12 10.87 -18.12
CA PHE A 47 8.37 11.17 -17.42
C PHE A 47 9.12 9.89 -17.03
N LEU A 48 10.44 9.89 -17.29
CA LEU A 48 11.32 8.75 -17.04
C LEU A 48 11.21 8.22 -15.60
N LEU A 49 11.18 9.12 -14.61
CA LEU A 49 11.07 8.72 -13.20
C LEU A 49 9.73 8.03 -12.91
N VAL A 50 8.63 8.52 -13.47
CA VAL A 50 7.29 7.94 -13.28
C VAL A 50 7.22 6.55 -13.92
N LYS A 51 7.75 6.38 -15.13
CA LYS A 51 7.86 5.10 -15.82
C LYS A 51 8.76 4.13 -15.03
N PHE A 52 9.93 4.59 -14.61
CA PHE A 52 10.85 3.77 -13.82
C PHE A 52 10.21 3.26 -12.51
N LEU A 53 9.55 4.14 -11.75
CA LEU A 53 8.83 3.73 -10.53
C LEU A 53 7.73 2.72 -10.84
N TYR A 54 6.99 2.92 -11.91
CA TYR A 54 5.95 1.99 -12.34
C TYR A 54 6.53 0.60 -12.64
N GLU A 55 7.53 0.52 -13.53
CA GLU A 55 8.13 -0.74 -13.95
C GLU A 55 8.82 -1.46 -12.79
N LEU A 56 9.57 -0.71 -11.96
CA LEU A 56 10.24 -1.27 -10.79
C LEU A 56 9.24 -1.90 -9.83
N PHE A 57 8.17 -1.18 -9.47
CA PHE A 57 7.18 -1.66 -8.50
C PHE A 57 6.13 -2.62 -9.09
N ALA A 58 6.13 -2.83 -10.40
CA ALA A 58 5.42 -3.93 -11.03
C ALA A 58 6.10 -5.30 -10.80
N VAL A 59 7.40 -5.33 -10.59
CA VAL A 59 8.17 -6.59 -10.54
C VAL A 59 8.94 -6.81 -9.23
N ILE A 60 9.18 -5.77 -8.41
CA ILE A 60 10.05 -5.82 -7.23
C ILE A 60 9.61 -6.86 -6.19
N GLN A 61 8.32 -7.22 -6.14
CA GLN A 61 7.82 -8.25 -5.24
C GLN A 61 8.50 -9.59 -5.46
N TRP A 62 8.89 -9.92 -6.69
CA TRP A 62 9.51 -11.21 -7.00
C TRP A 62 10.92 -11.34 -6.44
N PRO A 63 11.88 -10.41 -6.69
CA PRO A 63 13.20 -10.48 -6.05
C PRO A 63 13.11 -10.36 -4.52
N VAL A 64 12.20 -9.53 -3.98
CA VAL A 64 11.97 -9.45 -2.52
C VAL A 64 11.52 -10.80 -1.98
N LEU A 65 10.56 -11.47 -2.63
CA LEU A 65 10.08 -12.79 -2.24
C LEU A 65 11.23 -13.81 -2.24
N LEU A 66 12.02 -13.86 -3.32
CA LEU A 66 13.15 -14.78 -3.44
C LEU A 66 14.19 -14.57 -2.33
N VAL A 67 14.53 -13.32 -2.02
CA VAL A 67 15.45 -12.98 -0.93
C VAL A 67 14.90 -13.44 0.42
N LEU A 68 13.62 -13.18 0.70
CA LEU A 68 12.99 -13.61 1.97
C LEU A 68 12.98 -15.13 2.10
N LEU A 69 12.63 -15.86 1.04
CA LEU A 69 12.64 -17.33 1.02
C LEU A 69 14.05 -17.89 1.22
N TYR A 70 15.06 -17.29 0.57
CA TYR A 70 16.46 -17.67 0.74
C TYR A 70 16.94 -17.46 2.19
N VAL A 71 16.62 -16.33 2.80
CA VAL A 71 16.98 -16.03 4.20
C VAL A 71 16.28 -17.00 5.17
N ILE A 72 14.99 -17.30 4.94
CA ILE A 72 14.23 -18.27 5.74
C ILE A 72 14.86 -19.66 5.63
N TRP A 73 15.17 -20.10 4.41
CA TRP A 73 15.81 -21.39 4.14
C TRP A 73 17.19 -21.50 4.81
N GLY A 74 18.03 -20.46 4.71
CA GLY A 74 19.33 -20.41 5.39
C GLY A 74 19.24 -20.46 6.92
N ALA A 75 18.26 -19.78 7.50
CA ALA A 75 17.97 -19.83 8.93
C ALA A 75 17.44 -21.22 9.35
N TRP A 76 16.65 -21.88 8.48
CA TRP A 76 16.17 -23.23 8.71
C TRP A 76 17.31 -24.25 8.73
N ARG A 77 18.24 -24.18 7.78
CA ARG A 77 19.42 -25.07 7.74
C ARG A 77 20.32 -24.94 8.97
N LYS A 78 20.41 -23.75 9.56
CA LYS A 78 21.20 -23.49 10.77
C LYS A 78 20.50 -23.91 12.07
N GLY A 79 19.28 -24.44 12.01
CA GLY A 79 18.52 -24.84 13.21
C GLY A 79 18.11 -23.66 14.12
N ASN A 80 18.31 -22.39 13.71
CA ASN A 80 18.10 -21.23 14.54
C ASN A 80 16.70 -20.64 14.37
N LEU A 81 15.79 -20.97 15.29
CA LEU A 81 14.41 -20.50 15.28
C LEU A 81 14.31 -18.97 15.40
N GLY A 82 15.17 -18.34 16.19
CA GLY A 82 15.16 -16.89 16.40
C GLY A 82 15.50 -16.10 15.13
N LEU A 83 16.30 -16.66 14.22
CA LEU A 83 16.63 -16.02 12.95
C LEU A 83 15.50 -16.09 11.92
N ARG A 84 14.48 -16.94 12.15
CA ARG A 84 13.38 -17.14 11.19
C ARG A 84 12.22 -16.15 11.36
N THR A 85 11.97 -15.71 12.58
CA THR A 85 10.76 -14.93 12.91
C THR A 85 10.66 -13.61 12.14
N LYS A 86 11.76 -12.87 12.01
CA LYS A 86 11.79 -11.59 11.31
C LYS A 86 11.50 -11.73 9.80
N PRO A 87 12.21 -12.58 9.03
CA PRO A 87 11.92 -12.73 7.60
C PRO A 87 10.56 -13.39 7.34
N VAL A 88 10.07 -14.27 8.22
CA VAL A 88 8.71 -14.81 8.14
C VAL A 88 7.68 -13.69 8.37
N PHE A 89 7.89 -12.82 9.33
CA PHE A 89 7.02 -11.65 9.51
C PHE A 89 6.97 -10.77 8.24
N LEU A 90 8.14 -10.46 7.63
CA LEU A 90 8.19 -9.68 6.39
C LEU A 90 7.48 -10.39 5.23
N LEU A 91 7.62 -11.72 5.12
CA LEU A 91 6.93 -12.53 4.13
C LEU A 91 5.42 -12.53 4.34
N VAL A 92 4.96 -12.65 5.58
CA VAL A 92 3.54 -12.55 5.94
C VAL A 92 2.98 -11.17 5.57
N CYS A 93 3.72 -10.08 5.89
CA CYS A 93 3.33 -8.73 5.49
C CYS A 93 3.26 -8.57 3.96
N LEU A 94 4.19 -9.18 3.20
CA LEU A 94 4.19 -9.14 1.73
C LEU A 94 2.99 -9.89 1.16
N PHE A 95 2.74 -11.09 1.66
CA PHE A 95 1.68 -11.96 1.14
C PHE A 95 0.29 -11.41 1.49
N PHE A 96 0.04 -11.07 2.75
CA PHE A 96 -1.28 -10.63 3.20
C PHE A 96 -1.57 -9.16 2.92
N GLY A 97 -0.58 -8.28 2.88
CA GLY A 97 -0.74 -6.86 2.56
C GLY A 97 -0.93 -6.64 1.06
N PRO A 98 0.15 -6.36 0.30
CA PRO A 98 0.06 -6.10 -1.13
C PRO A 98 -0.52 -7.27 -1.93
N GLY A 99 -0.21 -8.51 -1.55
CA GLY A 99 -0.65 -9.71 -2.26
C GLY A 99 -2.14 -9.95 -2.11
N LEU A 100 -2.57 -10.55 -0.99
CA LEU A 100 -3.93 -11.02 -0.82
C LEU A 100 -4.94 -9.88 -0.63
N LEU A 101 -4.72 -9.03 0.40
CA LEU A 101 -5.72 -8.02 0.77
C LEU A 101 -5.93 -7.01 -0.36
N VAL A 102 -4.84 -6.44 -0.88
CA VAL A 102 -4.90 -5.39 -1.89
C VAL A 102 -5.24 -5.94 -3.26
N ASN A 103 -4.47 -6.86 -3.81
CA ASN A 103 -4.63 -7.27 -5.20
C ASN A 103 -5.73 -8.32 -5.42
N GLU A 104 -5.95 -9.24 -4.46
CA GLU A 104 -6.92 -10.31 -4.65
C GLU A 104 -8.31 -9.96 -4.08
N ILE A 105 -8.37 -9.29 -2.94
CA ILE A 105 -9.67 -8.99 -2.31
C ILE A 105 -10.17 -7.63 -2.75
N ILE A 106 -9.56 -6.54 -2.26
CA ILE A 106 -10.12 -5.19 -2.42
C ILE A 106 -10.21 -4.80 -3.90
N LYS A 107 -9.14 -5.04 -4.66
CA LYS A 107 -9.07 -4.62 -6.06
C LYS A 107 -10.05 -5.34 -6.97
N LYS A 108 -10.36 -6.61 -6.67
CA LYS A 108 -11.35 -7.38 -7.44
C LYS A 108 -12.79 -7.06 -7.07
N THR A 109 -13.03 -6.54 -5.87
CA THR A 109 -14.38 -6.25 -5.38
C THR A 109 -14.79 -4.80 -5.52
N SER A 110 -13.82 -3.86 -5.71
CA SER A 110 -14.12 -2.44 -5.69
C SER A 110 -14.93 -1.94 -6.90
N GLY A 111 -14.76 -2.57 -8.07
CA GLY A 111 -15.40 -2.11 -9.30
C GLY A 111 -15.00 -0.69 -9.77
N ARG A 112 -14.16 0.03 -9.03
CA ARG A 112 -13.82 1.42 -9.24
C ARG A 112 -12.99 1.63 -10.50
N GLU A 113 -13.47 2.50 -11.40
CA GLU A 113 -12.75 2.89 -12.60
C GLU A 113 -11.54 3.78 -12.28
N ARG A 114 -10.53 3.78 -13.13
CA ARG A 114 -9.36 4.65 -12.98
C ARG A 114 -9.66 6.05 -13.50
N PRO A 115 -9.01 7.11 -12.95
CA PRO A 115 -9.21 8.47 -13.44
C PRO A 115 -9.20 8.57 -14.97
N LYS A 116 -8.15 8.06 -15.61
CA LYS A 116 -7.95 8.14 -17.06
C LYS A 116 -9.01 7.43 -17.92
N ASP A 117 -9.77 6.52 -17.30
CA ASP A 117 -10.79 5.73 -18.00
C ASP A 117 -12.19 6.35 -17.84
N THR A 118 -12.31 7.44 -17.03
CA THR A 118 -13.59 8.09 -16.74
C THR A 118 -13.91 9.26 -17.68
N VAL A 119 -15.20 9.54 -17.86
CA VAL A 119 -15.73 10.66 -18.69
C VAL A 119 -15.17 11.99 -18.24
N MET A 120 -14.87 12.17 -16.94
CA MET A 120 -14.28 13.39 -16.40
C MET A 120 -12.91 13.71 -17.02
N PHE A 121 -12.19 12.68 -17.46
CA PHE A 121 -10.85 12.79 -18.03
C PHE A 121 -10.81 12.21 -19.46
N PHE A 122 -11.92 12.39 -20.21
CA PHE A 122 -12.10 11.98 -21.60
C PHE A 122 -12.06 10.47 -21.86
N GLY A 123 -12.26 9.66 -20.83
CA GLY A 123 -12.55 8.23 -20.97
C GLY A 123 -14.03 7.97 -21.24
N GLU A 124 -14.44 6.72 -21.11
CA GLU A 124 -15.80 6.25 -21.47
C GLU A 124 -16.63 5.79 -20.27
N ARG A 125 -16.02 5.73 -19.07
CA ARG A 125 -16.64 5.14 -17.89
C ARG A 125 -17.10 6.20 -16.89
N GLU A 126 -18.16 5.89 -16.14
CA GLU A 126 -18.59 6.76 -15.04
C GLU A 126 -17.64 6.67 -13.86
N ALA A 127 -17.36 7.82 -13.23
CA ALA A 127 -16.54 7.86 -12.03
C ALA A 127 -17.34 7.40 -10.81
N THR A 128 -16.73 6.58 -9.96
CA THR A 128 -17.32 6.14 -8.70
C THR A 128 -16.44 6.51 -7.51
N ASN A 129 -17.07 6.70 -6.35
CA ASN A 129 -16.37 6.97 -5.10
C ASN A 129 -15.69 5.70 -4.56
N PHE A 130 -14.78 5.84 -3.60
CA PHE A 130 -13.99 4.71 -3.08
C PHE A 130 -14.82 3.62 -2.34
N LEU A 131 -16.02 3.95 -1.87
CA LEU A 131 -16.98 3.01 -1.25
C LEU A 131 -18.16 2.65 -2.15
N ASP A 132 -18.16 3.15 -3.37
CA ASP A 132 -19.20 2.83 -4.33
C ASP A 132 -18.78 1.61 -5.14
N PHE A 133 -19.41 0.49 -4.85
CA PHE A 133 -19.14 -0.79 -5.51
C PHE A 133 -20.00 -1.01 -6.76
N SER A 134 -20.70 0.03 -7.25
CA SER A 134 -21.50 -0.02 -8.48
C SER A 134 -20.67 0.15 -9.75
N GLY A 135 -19.38 0.44 -9.64
CA GLY A 135 -18.48 0.60 -10.77
C GLY A 135 -18.41 -0.63 -11.68
N THR A 136 -18.12 -0.41 -12.94
CA THR A 136 -18.16 -1.44 -13.99
C THR A 136 -16.84 -2.13 -14.24
N CYS A 137 -15.76 -1.70 -13.55
CA CYS A 137 -14.44 -2.30 -13.68
C CYS A 137 -14.45 -3.76 -13.23
N SER A 138 -14.13 -4.68 -14.14
CA SER A 138 -14.12 -6.12 -13.89
C SER A 138 -12.74 -6.70 -13.54
N SER A 139 -11.67 -5.98 -13.86
CA SER A 139 -10.30 -6.45 -13.60
C SER A 139 -9.32 -5.28 -13.44
N ASN A 140 -8.36 -5.45 -12.54
CA ASN A 140 -7.31 -4.45 -12.28
C ASN A 140 -7.86 -3.05 -11.98
N CYS A 141 -8.92 -3.00 -11.17
CA CYS A 141 -9.64 -1.78 -10.82
C CYS A 141 -8.78 -0.78 -10.04
N SER A 142 -9.28 0.46 -9.87
CA SER A 142 -8.51 1.53 -9.26
C SER A 142 -8.27 1.31 -7.77
N PHE A 143 -9.32 1.06 -7.00
CA PHE A 143 -9.22 0.99 -5.54
C PHE A 143 -8.80 -0.40 -5.07
N VAL A 144 -7.75 -0.55 -4.30
CA VAL A 144 -6.70 0.38 -3.90
C VAL A 144 -5.44 0.16 -4.76
N SER A 145 -4.46 1.09 -4.67
CA SER A 145 -3.25 1.03 -5.50
C SER A 145 -2.31 -0.11 -5.11
N GLY A 146 -2.17 -1.14 -5.96
CA GLY A 146 -1.27 -2.27 -5.73
C GLY A 146 0.22 -1.88 -5.76
N HIS A 147 0.63 -0.98 -6.67
CA HIS A 147 2.00 -0.48 -6.72
C HIS A 147 2.36 0.33 -5.48
N ALA A 148 1.46 1.23 -5.03
CA ALA A 148 1.66 1.98 -3.79
C ALA A 148 1.71 1.03 -2.58
N ALA A 149 0.85 0.02 -2.51
CA ALA A 149 0.88 -0.98 -1.45
C ALA A 149 2.22 -1.72 -1.40
N MET A 150 2.79 -2.08 -2.56
CA MET A 150 4.12 -2.67 -2.60
C MET A 150 5.20 -1.68 -2.12
N GLY A 151 5.09 -0.41 -2.49
CA GLY A 151 5.95 0.65 -1.96
C GLY A 151 5.83 0.82 -0.44
N PHE A 152 4.60 0.84 0.07
CA PHE A 152 4.34 0.91 1.51
C PHE A 152 4.74 -0.37 2.27
N TRP A 153 4.90 -1.52 1.62
CA TRP A 153 5.40 -2.71 2.28
C TRP A 153 6.74 -2.47 2.99
N PHE A 154 7.59 -1.56 2.51
CA PHE A 154 8.86 -1.22 3.15
C PHE A 154 8.70 -0.64 4.57
N ILE A 155 7.52 -0.15 4.97
CA ILE A 155 7.26 0.24 6.37
C ILE A 155 7.35 -0.96 7.32
N SER A 156 7.14 -2.19 6.84
CA SER A 156 7.24 -3.41 7.65
C SER A 156 8.62 -3.58 8.29
N LEU A 157 9.67 -3.05 7.64
CA LEU A 157 11.03 -3.04 8.16
C LEU A 157 11.16 -2.26 9.48
N PHE A 158 10.28 -1.30 9.73
CA PHE A 158 10.23 -0.59 11.00
C PHE A 158 10.00 -1.53 12.19
N TRP A 159 9.11 -2.50 12.06
CA TRP A 159 8.87 -3.49 13.13
C TRP A 159 10.08 -4.37 13.39
N VAL A 160 10.91 -4.62 12.37
CA VAL A 160 12.14 -5.41 12.48
C VAL A 160 13.28 -4.62 13.10
N TYR A 161 13.50 -3.38 12.64
CA TYR A 161 14.65 -2.56 13.05
C TYR A 161 14.37 -1.61 14.21
N ARG A 162 13.10 -1.32 14.50
CA ARG A 162 12.63 -0.42 15.57
C ARG A 162 13.17 1.02 15.48
N LYS A 163 13.54 1.49 14.28
CA LYS A 163 14.06 2.83 14.04
C LYS A 163 13.04 3.66 13.28
N ARG A 164 12.65 4.83 13.81
CA ARG A 164 11.63 5.71 13.23
C ARG A 164 11.95 6.13 11.78
N TRP A 165 13.23 6.37 11.48
CA TRP A 165 13.63 6.74 10.12
C TRP A 165 13.34 5.64 9.09
N VAL A 166 13.38 4.36 9.49
CA VAL A 166 13.01 3.23 8.60
C VAL A 166 11.55 3.31 8.20
N PHE A 167 10.66 3.67 9.16
CA PHE A 167 9.26 3.90 8.86
C PHE A 167 9.08 5.07 7.88
N LEU A 168 9.77 6.19 8.12
CA LEU A 168 9.71 7.37 7.24
C LEU A 168 10.21 7.06 5.84
N VAL A 169 11.30 6.29 5.68
CA VAL A 169 11.79 5.86 4.36
C VAL A 169 10.76 5.00 3.65
N GLY A 170 10.17 4.00 4.33
CA GLY A 170 9.11 3.17 3.76
C GLY A 170 7.88 4.00 3.36
N LEU A 171 7.49 4.97 4.19
CA LEU A 171 6.41 5.90 3.90
C LEU A 171 6.72 6.75 2.65
N LEU A 172 7.93 7.31 2.55
CA LEU A 172 8.37 8.10 1.40
C LEU A 172 8.38 7.27 0.11
N ILE A 173 8.89 6.03 0.16
CA ILE A 173 8.88 5.13 -0.99
C ILE A 173 7.44 4.88 -1.47
N GLY A 174 6.55 4.46 -0.57
CA GLY A 174 5.16 4.19 -0.92
C GLY A 174 4.43 5.43 -1.44
N SER A 175 4.69 6.60 -0.84
CA SER A 175 4.11 7.88 -1.29
C SER A 175 4.64 8.30 -2.66
N ALA A 176 5.94 8.13 -2.94
CA ALA A 176 6.52 8.45 -4.25
C ALA A 176 5.94 7.54 -5.36
N VAL A 177 5.81 6.24 -5.06
CA VAL A 177 5.16 5.30 -6.00
C VAL A 177 3.70 5.67 -6.19
N GLY A 178 2.97 5.96 -5.11
CA GLY A 178 1.57 6.38 -5.16
C GLY A 178 1.38 7.67 -5.96
N ALA A 179 2.21 8.69 -5.74
CA ALA A 179 2.21 9.92 -6.51
C ALA A 179 2.44 9.64 -8.01
N GLY A 180 3.42 8.79 -8.34
CA GLY A 180 3.62 8.36 -9.73
C GLY A 180 2.36 7.73 -10.35
N ARG A 181 1.58 6.98 -9.57
CA ARG A 181 0.33 6.38 -10.06
C ARG A 181 -0.79 7.40 -10.25
N ILE A 182 -0.84 8.46 -9.42
CA ILE A 182 -1.76 9.60 -9.58
C ILE A 182 -1.37 10.37 -10.85
N LEU A 183 -0.08 10.69 -11.01
CA LEU A 183 0.45 11.38 -12.19
C LEU A 183 0.16 10.66 -13.52
N GLN A 184 -0.03 9.35 -13.48
CA GLN A 184 -0.42 8.52 -14.64
C GLN A 184 -1.94 8.43 -14.85
N GLY A 185 -2.75 9.11 -14.03
CA GLY A 185 -4.22 8.96 -14.06
C GLY A 185 -4.69 7.52 -13.78
N SER A 186 -3.88 6.72 -13.11
CA SER A 186 -4.16 5.31 -12.87
C SER A 186 -4.80 5.04 -11.52
N HIS A 187 -4.67 5.98 -10.58
CA HIS A 187 -5.22 5.87 -9.23
C HIS A 187 -5.60 7.25 -8.70
N TYR A 188 -6.62 7.27 -7.85
CA TYR A 188 -7.00 8.44 -7.06
C TYR A 188 -6.15 8.57 -5.80
N LEU A 189 -6.24 9.73 -5.12
CA LEU A 189 -5.52 9.97 -3.85
C LEU A 189 -5.98 8.99 -2.76
N SER A 190 -7.27 8.75 -2.63
CA SER A 190 -7.82 7.77 -1.69
C SER A 190 -7.28 6.36 -1.93
N ASP A 191 -7.10 5.93 -3.19
CA ASP A 191 -6.54 4.61 -3.52
C ASP A 191 -5.13 4.42 -2.93
N VAL A 192 -4.34 5.50 -2.90
CA VAL A 192 -2.98 5.50 -2.36
C VAL A 192 -2.99 5.52 -0.83
N ILE A 193 -3.82 6.38 -0.23
CA ILE A 193 -3.92 6.51 1.23
C ILE A 193 -4.46 5.21 1.85
N PHE A 194 -5.48 4.60 1.26
CA PHE A 194 -6.00 3.33 1.76
C PHE A 194 -5.10 2.14 1.45
N ALA A 195 -4.24 2.21 0.42
CA ALA A 195 -3.17 1.23 0.25
C ALA A 195 -2.15 1.27 1.40
N PHE A 196 -1.77 2.46 1.89
CA PHE A 196 -0.95 2.60 3.09
C PHE A 196 -1.64 1.95 4.30
N TRP A 197 -2.91 2.29 4.57
CA TRP A 197 -3.62 1.76 5.72
C TRP A 197 -3.79 0.24 5.66
N ALA A 198 -4.08 -0.32 4.49
CA ALA A 198 -4.19 -1.78 4.31
C ALA A 198 -2.87 -2.48 4.68
N VAL A 199 -1.73 -1.97 4.19
CA VAL A 199 -0.41 -2.54 4.51
C VAL A 199 -0.05 -2.33 5.97
N TYR A 200 -0.26 -1.12 6.51
CA TYR A 200 0.03 -0.79 7.91
C TYR A 200 -0.74 -1.69 8.88
N LEU A 201 -2.04 -1.88 8.66
CA LEU A 201 -2.87 -2.74 9.51
C LEU A 201 -2.41 -4.19 9.47
N ILE A 202 -2.09 -4.73 8.29
CA ILE A 202 -1.54 -6.08 8.16
C ILE A 202 -0.20 -6.20 8.90
N CYS A 203 0.71 -5.23 8.77
CA CYS A 203 1.99 -5.24 9.50
C CYS A 203 1.77 -5.19 11.01
N SER A 204 0.88 -4.32 11.49
CA SER A 204 0.57 -4.17 12.91
C SER A 204 -0.04 -5.45 13.51
N LEU A 205 -1.03 -6.02 12.82
CA LEU A 205 -1.67 -7.27 13.22
C LEU A 205 -0.69 -8.45 13.19
N SER A 206 0.05 -8.60 12.09
CA SER A 206 1.05 -9.67 11.95
C SER A 206 2.13 -9.60 13.03
N TRP A 207 2.59 -8.39 13.36
CA TRP A 207 3.53 -8.21 14.47
C TRP A 207 2.92 -8.65 15.80
N HIS A 208 1.70 -8.23 16.06
CA HIS A 208 1.02 -8.58 17.31
C HIS A 208 0.89 -10.10 17.50
N PHE A 209 0.50 -10.83 16.44
CA PHE A 209 0.28 -12.27 16.53
C PHE A 209 1.58 -13.09 16.47
N LEU A 210 2.54 -12.71 15.63
CA LEU A 210 3.74 -13.51 15.42
C LEU A 210 4.86 -13.23 16.42
N MET A 211 4.95 -11.99 16.95
CA MET A 211 6.09 -11.54 17.74
C MET A 211 5.79 -11.34 19.23
N ARG A 212 4.52 -11.41 19.64
CA ARG A 212 4.11 -11.20 21.04
C ARG A 212 4.72 -12.21 22.01
N GLY A 213 5.11 -13.40 21.53
CA GLY A 213 5.79 -14.44 22.33
C GLY A 213 7.32 -14.37 22.30
N SER A 214 7.90 -13.49 21.46
CA SER A 214 9.35 -13.41 21.21
C SER A 214 10.02 -12.22 21.91
N ASP A 215 9.27 -11.30 22.48
CA ASP A 215 9.85 -10.21 23.27
C ASP A 215 10.45 -10.80 24.57
N PRO A 216 11.75 -10.57 24.85
CA PRO A 216 12.33 -10.99 26.11
C PRO A 216 11.55 -10.32 27.25
N LYS A 217 11.08 -11.13 28.22
CA LYS A 217 10.43 -10.59 29.42
C LYS A 217 11.38 -9.56 30.03
N PRO A 218 10.92 -8.36 30.42
CA PRO A 218 11.75 -7.41 31.09
C PRO A 218 12.28 -8.12 32.38
N ASN A 219 13.60 -8.17 32.53
CA ASN A 219 14.22 -8.64 33.78
C ASN A 219 13.60 -7.83 34.91
N ARG A 220 12.89 -8.54 35.79
CA ARG A 220 12.39 -7.99 37.06
C ARG A 220 13.56 -7.81 38.03
#